data_4d17a0753aa119ca1873a89417fc00b1
#
_entry.id   4d17a0753aa119ca1873a89417fc00b1
#
_cell.length_a   1.000
_cell.length_b   1.000
_cell.length_c   1.000
_cell.angle_alpha   90.00
_cell.angle_beta   90.00
_cell.angle_gamma   90.00
#
_symmetry.space_group_name_H-M   'P 1'
#
loop_
_entity.id
_entity.type
_entity.pdbx_description
1 polymer ?
#
loop_
_entity_poly.entity_id
_entity_poly.type
_entity_poly.pdbx_seq_one_letter_code
_entity_poly.pdbx_strand_id
1 'polypeptide(L)'
;MPLVELLETTDVAALVLGRLDTTSMVALGRASRGVRAAQRSAIRDSPHLLVAAASNALALTKGQLVGWFALCDAEADRLPRTRHRRCGGGHYFLYRRPAFDGALGTLLVDAMEWEARLEARRRLHARKRRAERVSARRIAACR
;
A
#
# COMPACT_ATOMS: atom_id res chain seq x y z
N MET A 1 23.44 -2.27 16.11
CA MET A 1 22.95 -1.39 15.03
C MET A 1 21.45 -1.37 15.06
N PRO A 2 20.80 -0.24 15.23
CA PRO A 2 19.34 -0.20 15.21
C PRO A 2 18.82 -0.51 13.81
N LEU A 3 17.64 -1.16 13.74
CA LEU A 3 17.01 -1.60 12.48
C LEU A 3 16.80 -0.44 11.49
N VAL A 4 16.62 0.78 12.00
CA VAL A 4 16.46 1.99 11.18
C VAL A 4 17.73 2.26 10.36
N GLU A 5 18.89 2.22 10.97
CA GLU A 5 20.18 2.44 10.28
C GLU A 5 20.46 1.37 9.23
N LEU A 6 20.06 0.11 9.50
CA LEU A 6 20.16 -0.98 8.51
C LEU A 6 19.27 -0.73 7.29
N LEU A 7 18.08 -0.19 7.47
CA LEU A 7 17.15 0.10 6.37
C LEU A 7 17.49 1.40 5.62
N GLU A 8 18.34 2.25 6.17
CA GLU A 8 18.87 3.44 5.49
C GLU A 8 19.99 3.08 4.50
N THR A 9 20.59 1.90 4.65
CA THR A 9 21.57 1.38 3.69
C THR A 9 20.83 0.67 2.56
N THR A 10 20.85 1.22 1.36
CA THR A 10 20.04 0.79 0.19
C THR A 10 20.18 -0.71 -0.10
N ASP A 11 21.40 -1.26 -0.03
CA ASP A 11 21.65 -2.67 -0.33
C ASP A 11 21.05 -3.60 0.72
N VAL A 12 21.16 -3.24 2.00
CA VAL A 12 20.60 -4.04 3.10
C VAL A 12 19.08 -3.94 3.11
N ALA A 13 18.53 -2.75 2.84
CA ALA A 13 17.08 -2.57 2.69
C ALA A 13 16.54 -3.45 1.56
N ALA A 14 17.19 -3.49 0.42
CA ALA A 14 16.81 -4.34 -0.71
C ALA A 14 16.84 -5.84 -0.34
N LEU A 15 17.85 -6.30 0.35
CA LEU A 15 17.98 -7.69 0.81
C LEU A 15 16.90 -8.08 1.81
N VAL A 16 16.61 -7.23 2.78
CA VAL A 16 15.63 -7.51 3.84
C VAL A 16 14.20 -7.37 3.28
N LEU A 17 13.88 -6.24 2.67
CA LEU A 17 12.53 -5.96 2.19
C LEU A 17 12.15 -6.84 1.00
N GLY A 18 13.09 -7.18 0.13
CA GLY A 18 12.85 -8.06 -1.01
C GLY A 18 12.51 -9.50 -0.63
N ARG A 19 12.75 -9.90 0.62
CA ARG A 19 12.41 -11.24 1.15
C ARG A 19 11.10 -11.28 1.93
N LEU A 20 10.54 -10.12 2.28
CA LEU A 20 9.30 -10.04 3.03
C LEU A 20 8.07 -10.16 2.10
N ASP A 21 7.03 -10.79 2.61
CA ASP A 21 5.70 -10.69 2.01
C ASP A 21 5.02 -9.36 2.42
N THR A 22 3.91 -9.04 1.79
CA THR A 22 3.16 -7.80 2.07
C THR A 22 2.69 -7.70 3.52
N THR A 23 2.35 -8.81 4.16
CA THR A 23 1.90 -8.85 5.55
C THR A 23 3.05 -8.51 6.50
N SER A 24 4.20 -9.12 6.29
CA SER A 24 5.43 -8.86 7.06
C SER A 24 5.94 -7.43 6.85
N MET A 25 5.84 -6.90 5.63
CA MET A 25 6.16 -5.50 5.36
C MET A 25 5.23 -4.53 6.11
N VAL A 26 3.94 -4.80 6.18
CA VAL A 26 2.99 -4.00 6.98
C VAL A 26 3.34 -4.08 8.46
N ALA A 27 3.62 -5.27 8.97
CA ALA A 27 4.00 -5.47 10.36
C ALA A 27 5.28 -4.71 10.72
N LEU A 28 6.30 -4.80 9.86
CA LEU A 28 7.56 -4.07 10.00
C LEU A 28 7.32 -2.55 10.07
N GLY A 29 6.52 -1.98 9.16
CA GLY A 29 6.19 -0.56 9.16
C GLY A 29 5.34 -0.09 10.35
N ARG A 30 4.74 -1.02 11.12
CA ARG A 30 4.03 -0.72 12.36
C ARG A 30 4.94 -0.70 13.59
N ALA A 31 6.12 -1.31 13.52
CA ALA A 31 7.03 -1.44 14.65
C ALA A 31 7.49 -0.07 15.19
N SER A 32 7.81 0.89 14.31
CA SER A 32 8.11 2.26 14.72
C SER A 32 7.88 3.27 13.57
N ARG A 33 7.84 4.57 13.93
CA ARG A 33 7.73 5.65 12.92
C ARG A 33 8.99 5.75 12.07
N GLY A 34 10.16 5.57 12.67
CA GLY A 34 11.45 5.59 11.97
C GLY A 34 11.57 4.45 10.94
N VAL A 35 11.26 3.21 11.37
CA VAL A 35 11.23 2.05 10.46
C VAL A 35 10.28 2.26 9.30
N ARG A 36 9.10 2.83 9.55
CA ARG A 36 8.13 3.14 8.49
C ARG A 36 8.66 4.20 7.51
N ALA A 37 9.36 5.22 8.00
CA ALA A 37 9.93 6.25 7.15
C ALA A 37 11.05 5.68 6.27
N ALA A 38 11.97 4.92 6.85
CA ALA A 38 13.06 4.25 6.14
C ALA A 38 12.53 3.25 5.09
N GLN A 39 11.53 2.43 5.45
CA GLN A 39 10.87 1.51 4.53
C GLN A 39 10.24 2.24 3.33
N ARG A 40 9.56 3.36 3.58
CA ARG A 40 8.95 4.16 2.50
C ARG A 40 9.99 4.79 1.59
N SER A 41 11.13 5.23 2.15
CA SER A 41 12.24 5.73 1.35
C SER A 41 12.79 4.62 0.46
N ALA A 42 13.13 3.46 1.03
CA ALA A 42 13.65 2.33 0.28
C ALA A 42 12.70 1.87 -0.85
N ILE A 43 11.38 1.82 -0.59
CA ILE A 43 10.38 1.46 -1.62
C ILE A 43 10.32 2.53 -2.71
N ARG A 44 10.43 3.82 -2.37
CA ARG A 44 10.46 4.90 -3.34
C ARG A 44 11.67 4.81 -4.26
N ASP A 45 12.83 4.52 -3.67
CA ASP A 45 14.08 4.41 -4.42
C ASP A 45 14.18 3.11 -5.23
N SER A 46 13.44 2.08 -4.79
CA SER A 46 13.42 0.76 -5.41
C SER A 46 12.00 0.17 -5.44
N PRO A 47 11.11 0.63 -6.34
CA PRO A 47 9.71 0.17 -6.39
C PRO A 47 9.54 -1.33 -6.62
N HIS A 48 10.54 -2.00 -7.23
CA HIS A 48 10.54 -3.44 -7.42
C HIS A 48 10.46 -4.23 -6.10
N LEU A 49 10.79 -3.63 -4.95
CA LEU A 49 10.60 -4.24 -3.64
C LEU A 49 9.14 -4.54 -3.32
N LEU A 50 8.22 -3.71 -3.81
CA LEU A 50 6.79 -3.99 -3.69
C LEU A 50 6.35 -5.16 -4.57
N VAL A 51 6.92 -5.28 -5.78
CA VAL A 51 6.67 -6.42 -6.66
C VAL A 51 7.17 -7.70 -6.00
N ALA A 52 8.37 -7.67 -5.43
CA ALA A 52 8.92 -8.80 -4.71
C ALA A 52 8.04 -9.19 -3.51
N ALA A 53 7.60 -8.22 -2.70
CA ALA A 53 6.70 -8.47 -1.58
C ALA A 53 5.35 -9.04 -2.03
N ALA A 54 4.79 -8.56 -3.14
CA ALA A 54 3.58 -9.12 -3.72
C ALA A 54 3.82 -10.53 -4.25
N SER A 55 4.97 -10.76 -4.88
CA SER A 55 5.37 -12.08 -5.40
C SER A 55 5.56 -13.11 -4.29
N ASN A 56 5.96 -12.68 -3.09
CA ASN A 56 6.06 -13.54 -1.91
C ASN A 56 4.70 -13.75 -1.21
N ALA A 57 3.69 -12.95 -1.53
CA ALA A 57 2.37 -13.07 -0.94
C ALA A 57 1.52 -14.13 -1.66
N LEU A 58 0.77 -14.92 -0.89
CA LEU A 58 -0.20 -15.87 -1.45
C LEU A 58 -1.44 -15.16 -1.99
N ALA A 59 -1.83 -14.06 -1.37
CA ALA A 59 -2.97 -13.25 -1.75
C ALA A 59 -2.86 -11.84 -1.18
N LEU A 60 -3.49 -10.86 -1.85
CA LEU A 60 -3.58 -9.47 -1.45
C LEU A 60 -5.03 -9.08 -1.22
N THR A 61 -5.25 -8.16 -0.29
CA THR A 61 -6.56 -7.52 -0.11
C THR A 61 -6.70 -6.31 -1.04
N LYS A 62 -7.94 -5.86 -1.30
CA LYS A 62 -8.19 -4.61 -2.03
C LYS A 62 -7.46 -3.42 -1.39
N GLY A 63 -7.46 -3.35 -0.05
CA GLY A 63 -6.78 -2.29 0.68
C GLY A 63 -5.26 -2.27 0.44
N GLN A 64 -4.62 -3.42 0.29
CA GLN A 64 -3.21 -3.53 -0.07
C GLN A 64 -2.96 -3.09 -1.51
N LEU A 65 -3.76 -3.58 -2.48
CA LEU A 65 -3.65 -3.17 -3.89
C LEU A 65 -3.80 -1.66 -4.05
N VAL A 66 -4.82 -1.10 -3.42
CA VAL A 66 -5.11 0.32 -3.49
C VAL A 66 -4.12 1.15 -2.66
N GLY A 67 -3.74 0.69 -1.46
CA GLY A 67 -2.88 1.43 -0.52
C GLY A 67 -1.39 1.40 -0.86
N TRP A 68 -0.89 0.25 -1.29
CA TRP A 68 0.53 0.03 -1.54
C TRP A 68 0.90 0.21 -3.00
N PHE A 69 0.06 -0.29 -3.90
CA PHE A 69 0.33 -0.29 -5.34
C PHE A 69 -0.36 0.86 -6.08
N ALA A 70 -1.06 1.73 -5.34
CA ALA A 70 -1.75 2.89 -5.89
C ALA A 70 -2.74 2.59 -7.03
N LEU A 71 -3.26 1.33 -7.10
CA LEU A 71 -4.37 1.05 -7.99
C LEU A 71 -5.59 1.90 -7.58
N CYS A 72 -6.36 2.36 -8.55
CA CYS A 72 -7.66 2.92 -8.24
C CYS A 72 -8.68 1.79 -7.95
N ASP A 73 -9.78 2.14 -7.29
CA ASP A 73 -10.82 1.17 -6.95
C ASP A 73 -11.36 0.44 -8.18
N ALA A 74 -11.55 1.15 -9.31
CA ALA A 74 -12.03 0.58 -10.55
C ALA A 74 -11.03 -0.41 -11.18
N GLU A 75 -9.73 -0.15 -11.09
CA GLU A 75 -8.69 -1.07 -11.56
C GLU A 75 -8.70 -2.34 -10.69
N ALA A 76 -8.73 -2.19 -9.36
CA ALA A 76 -8.80 -3.32 -8.45
C ALA A 76 -10.07 -4.15 -8.63
N ASP A 77 -11.22 -3.51 -8.88
CA ASP A 77 -12.49 -4.20 -9.07
C ASP A 77 -12.58 -5.00 -10.37
N ARG A 78 -11.75 -4.70 -11.37
CA ARG A 78 -11.64 -5.45 -12.62
C ARG A 78 -10.80 -6.73 -12.48
N LEU A 79 -9.97 -6.82 -11.44
CA LEU A 79 -9.13 -8.00 -11.25
C LEU A 79 -9.96 -9.19 -10.75
N PRO A 80 -9.64 -10.41 -11.20
CA PRO A 80 -10.23 -11.63 -10.66
C PRO A 80 -10.01 -11.73 -9.16
N ARG A 81 -11.08 -12.00 -8.41
CA ARG A 81 -11.05 -12.02 -6.95
C ARG A 81 -11.92 -13.14 -6.37
N THR A 82 -11.54 -13.60 -5.18
CA THR A 82 -12.30 -14.58 -4.41
C THR A 82 -12.97 -13.91 -3.22
N ARG A 83 -14.26 -14.18 -3.03
CA ARG A 83 -15.03 -13.67 -1.90
C ARG A 83 -14.84 -14.56 -0.69
N HIS A 84 -14.52 -13.99 0.44
CA HIS A 84 -14.37 -14.67 1.73
C HIS A 84 -15.31 -14.06 2.77
N ARG A 85 -15.83 -14.90 3.67
CA ARG A 85 -16.67 -14.47 4.78
C ARG A 85 -15.80 -14.16 6.00
N ARG A 86 -16.10 -13.07 6.71
CA ARG A 86 -15.45 -12.74 8.00
C ARG A 86 -16.12 -13.49 9.14
N CYS A 87 -15.33 -13.87 10.16
CA CYS A 87 -15.85 -14.33 11.45
C CYS A 87 -16.59 -13.18 12.12
N GLY A 88 -17.75 -13.01 12.28
CA GLY A 88 -18.49 -11.85 12.80
C GLY A 88 -19.32 -11.10 11.77
N GLY A 89 -19.43 -11.66 10.57
CA GLY A 89 -20.28 -11.13 9.52
C GLY A 89 -19.52 -10.24 8.51
N GLY A 90 -20.17 -10.01 7.37
CA GLY A 90 -19.57 -9.28 6.27
C GLY A 90 -18.65 -10.15 5.40
N HIS A 91 -18.14 -9.52 4.36
CA HIS A 91 -17.29 -10.17 3.36
C HIS A 91 -16.06 -9.34 3.08
N TYR A 92 -15.00 -9.99 2.58
CA TYR A 92 -13.82 -9.34 2.03
C TYR A 92 -13.39 -10.09 0.77
N PHE A 93 -12.60 -9.43 -0.05
CA PHE A 93 -12.09 -10.00 -1.29
C PHE A 93 -10.59 -10.22 -1.19
N LEU A 94 -10.13 -11.37 -1.67
CA LEU A 94 -8.73 -11.69 -1.85
C LEU A 94 -8.42 -11.81 -3.34
N TYR A 95 -7.31 -11.24 -3.73
CA TYR A 95 -6.73 -11.27 -5.05
C TYR A 95 -5.53 -12.19 -5.02
N ARG A 96 -5.61 -13.31 -5.74
CA ARG A 96 -4.51 -14.26 -5.82
C ARG A 96 -3.45 -13.78 -6.80
N ARG A 97 -2.24 -14.31 -6.67
CA ARG A 97 -1.07 -13.94 -7.46
C ARG A 97 -1.31 -13.80 -8.97
N PRO A 98 -1.92 -14.76 -9.68
CA PRO A 98 -2.15 -14.62 -11.12
C PRO A 98 -3.03 -13.41 -11.50
N ALA A 99 -3.89 -12.95 -10.58
CA ALA A 99 -4.78 -11.85 -10.83
C ALA A 99 -4.08 -10.48 -10.81
N PHE A 100 -3.00 -10.33 -10.02
CA PHE A 100 -2.34 -9.03 -9.85
C PHE A 100 -0.95 -8.94 -10.47
N ASP A 101 -0.29 -10.07 -10.80
CA ASP A 101 1.06 -10.05 -11.38
C ASP A 101 1.14 -9.21 -12.66
N GLY A 102 0.19 -9.37 -13.58
CA GLY A 102 0.15 -8.60 -14.82
C GLY A 102 -0.14 -7.11 -14.59
N ALA A 103 -1.08 -6.80 -13.68
CA ALA A 103 -1.44 -5.42 -13.37
C ALA A 103 -0.31 -4.67 -12.66
N LEU A 104 0.43 -5.35 -11.79
CA LEU A 104 1.57 -4.75 -11.07
C LEU A 104 2.80 -4.61 -11.97
N GLY A 105 3.04 -5.55 -12.88
CA GLY A 105 4.14 -5.49 -13.83
C GLY A 105 4.09 -4.25 -14.73
N THR A 106 2.90 -3.86 -15.17
CA THR A 106 2.71 -2.65 -15.99
C THR A 106 2.81 -1.36 -15.18
N LEU A 107 2.36 -1.35 -13.94
CA LEU A 107 2.35 -0.15 -13.09
C LEU A 107 3.71 0.20 -12.48
N LEU A 108 4.58 -0.78 -12.31
CA LEU A 108 5.85 -0.60 -11.60
C LEU A 108 7.05 -0.49 -12.53
N VAL A 109 6.83 -0.49 -13.84
CA VAL A 109 7.87 -0.19 -14.84
C VAL A 109 8.32 1.27 -14.76
N ASP A 110 7.44 2.17 -14.28
CA ASP A 110 7.75 3.58 -14.09
C ASP A 110 7.56 4.00 -12.63
N ALA A 111 8.68 4.14 -11.92
CA ALA A 111 8.70 4.62 -10.54
C ALA A 111 8.11 6.04 -10.41
N MET A 112 8.27 6.88 -11.42
CA MET A 112 7.72 8.24 -11.44
C MET A 112 6.20 8.22 -11.55
N GLU A 113 5.63 7.34 -12.36
CA GLU A 113 4.17 7.19 -12.48
C GLU A 113 3.57 6.69 -11.14
N TRP A 114 4.22 5.73 -10.51
CA TRP A 114 3.77 5.24 -9.20
C TRP A 114 3.79 6.34 -8.13
N GLU A 115 4.86 7.14 -8.05
CA GLU A 115 4.94 8.28 -7.14
C GLU A 115 3.85 9.33 -7.42
N ALA A 116 3.64 9.67 -8.69
CA ALA A 116 2.60 10.60 -9.11
C ALA A 116 1.20 10.11 -8.70
N ARG A 117 0.91 8.83 -8.85
CA ARG A 117 -0.36 8.21 -8.43
C ARG A 117 -0.53 8.26 -6.90
N LEU A 118 0.53 7.95 -6.13
CA LEU A 118 0.49 8.04 -4.67
C LEU A 118 0.25 9.47 -4.19
N GLU A 119 0.90 10.45 -4.80
CA GLU A 119 0.74 11.85 -4.44
C GLU A 119 -0.65 12.37 -4.81
N ALA A 120 -1.16 12.08 -6.00
CA ALA A 120 -2.52 12.42 -6.41
C ALA A 120 -3.56 11.88 -5.41
N ARG A 121 -3.36 10.65 -4.95
CA ARG A 121 -4.20 10.02 -3.95
C ARG A 121 -4.11 10.69 -2.58
N ARG A 122 -2.90 11.05 -2.11
CA ARG A 122 -2.73 11.82 -0.87
C ARG A 122 -3.48 13.13 -0.91
N ARG A 123 -3.40 13.85 -2.04
CA ARG A 123 -4.13 15.11 -2.27
C ARG A 123 -5.64 14.90 -2.23
N LEU A 124 -6.15 13.85 -2.87
CA LEU A 124 -7.57 13.52 -2.85
C LEU A 124 -8.07 13.24 -1.42
N HIS A 125 -7.35 12.41 -0.67
CA HIS A 125 -7.69 12.11 0.73
C HIS A 125 -7.60 13.35 1.64
N ALA A 126 -6.64 14.24 1.41
CA ALA A 126 -6.53 15.50 2.15
C ALA A 126 -7.72 16.41 1.88
N ARG A 127 -8.14 16.54 0.60
CA ARG A 127 -9.33 17.31 0.22
C ARG A 127 -10.61 16.74 0.85
N LYS A 128 -10.79 15.41 0.81
CA LYS A 128 -11.94 14.74 1.40
C LYS A 128 -12.01 15.01 2.91
N ARG A 129 -10.91 14.81 3.65
CA ARG A 129 -10.85 15.10 5.10
C ARG A 129 -11.12 16.57 5.41
N ARG A 130 -10.66 17.49 4.57
CA ARG A 130 -10.94 18.93 4.74
C ARG A 130 -12.42 19.22 4.55
N ALA A 131 -13.06 18.66 3.52
CA ALA A 131 -14.49 18.80 3.27
C ALA A 131 -15.33 18.24 4.43
N GLU A 132 -14.97 17.07 4.96
CA GLU A 132 -15.63 16.44 6.10
C GLU A 132 -15.53 17.33 7.36
N ARG A 133 -14.35 17.92 7.62
CA ARG A 133 -14.16 18.85 8.76
C ARG A 133 -14.99 20.12 8.61
N VAL A 134 -15.09 20.68 7.40
CA VAL A 134 -15.91 21.87 7.13
C VAL A 134 -17.40 21.55 7.33
N SER A 135 -17.85 20.40 6.82
CA SER A 135 -19.23 19.93 7.00
C SER A 135 -19.57 19.72 8.47
N ALA A 136 -18.68 19.05 9.23
CA ALA A 136 -18.88 18.83 10.65
C ALA A 136 -18.96 20.14 11.45
N ARG A 137 -18.12 21.16 11.12
CA ARG A 137 -18.19 22.49 11.75
C ARG A 137 -19.49 23.21 11.45
N ARG A 138 -20.00 23.12 10.20
CA ARG A 138 -21.30 23.72 9.83
C ARG A 138 -22.43 23.10 10.63
N ILE A 139 -22.48 21.78 10.76
CA ILE A 139 -23.49 21.06 11.53
C ILE A 139 -23.43 21.45 13.02
N ALA A 140 -22.22 21.59 13.59
CA ALA A 140 -22.05 21.99 14.98
C ALA A 140 -22.48 23.47 15.23
N ALA A 141 -22.35 24.34 14.25
CA ALA A 141 -22.74 25.76 14.35
C ALA A 141 -24.27 25.96 14.20
N CYS A 142 -25.00 24.98 13.68
CA CYS A 142 -26.46 25.03 13.52
C CYS A 142 -27.23 24.41 14.71
N ARG A 143 -26.54 24.02 15.77
CA ARG A 143 -27.12 23.52 17.05
C ARG A 143 -26.99 24.56 18.14
#